data_412cac80452f6f40bd8dd0ff37104df5
#
_entry.id   412cac80452f6f40bd8dd0ff37104df5
#
_cell.length_a   1.000
_cell.length_b   1.000
_cell.length_c   1.000
_cell.angle_alpha   90.00
_cell.angle_beta   90.00
_cell.angle_gamma   90.00
#
_symmetry.space_group_name_H-M   'P 1'
#
loop_
_entity.id
_entity.type
_entity.pdbx_description
1 polymer ?
#
loop_
_entity_poly.entity_id
_entity_poly.type
_entity_poly.pdbx_seq_one_letter_code
_entity_poly.pdbx_strand_id
1 'polypeptide(L)'
;MKLTLDPNGWVVHVDQLDVLDVNSTERDQLRTLPYTNLLVVTHNTQPLTIDQYHQFTSGVFDNLNNDLPAKEKIFVEQTNKEIIRVTGKKDDHGEITGLFGMPDDLPWHCNEPGRTANERPDALCLYGVEHTEGSITGFTNSIQALKDLRQATDAPVGLLRSLDQLMCYYNYSGSTDNGPMAADVNYQGRTGFNKFVTQNKSGAQGIHWSPMQNPRFYIGKTPVPYAGQQAWFSYLYKFLTQPKYCYAHQWKDYEIIINCQWLSMHARPAFENIENRLLWRAMGYVSPFDGSAIDTGQLELRQ
;
A
#
# COMPACT_ATOMS: atom_id res chain seq x y z
N MET A 1 -5.93 -3.43 24.03
CA MET A 1 -6.29 -2.90 22.70
C MET A 1 -7.80 -2.88 22.53
N LYS A 2 -8.38 -1.78 22.02
CA LYS A 2 -9.78 -1.68 21.63
C LYS A 2 -9.89 -1.52 20.12
N LEU A 3 -10.73 -2.33 19.46
CA LEU A 3 -10.96 -2.29 18.02
C LEU A 3 -12.31 -1.67 17.72
N THR A 4 -12.36 -0.74 16.74
CA THR A 4 -13.60 -0.17 16.21
C THR A 4 -13.53 -0.16 14.68
N LEU A 5 -14.67 -0.28 14.02
CA LEU A 5 -14.78 -0.29 12.57
C LEU A 5 -15.19 1.10 12.08
N ASP A 6 -14.49 1.63 11.08
CA ASP A 6 -14.91 2.86 10.39
C ASP A 6 -16.27 2.66 9.70
N PRO A 7 -17.11 3.69 9.59
CA PRO A 7 -18.41 3.59 8.90
C PRO A 7 -18.35 3.05 7.46
N ASN A 8 -17.21 3.14 6.81
CA ASN A 8 -17.03 2.54 5.48
C ASN A 8 -16.93 1.00 5.48
N GLY A 9 -16.81 0.37 6.66
CA GLY A 9 -16.87 -1.08 6.85
C GLY A 9 -15.59 -1.85 6.54
N TRP A 10 -14.46 -1.19 6.26
CA TRP A 10 -13.21 -1.88 5.89
C TRP A 10 -11.92 -1.28 6.49
N VAL A 11 -12.03 -0.21 7.25
CA VAL A 11 -10.90 0.36 8.02
C VAL A 11 -11.11 0.05 9.48
N VAL A 12 -10.13 -0.56 10.13
CA VAL A 12 -10.15 -0.84 11.56
C VAL A 12 -9.29 0.18 12.29
N HIS A 13 -9.87 0.82 13.26
CA HIS A 13 -9.17 1.69 14.19
C HIS A 13 -8.80 0.93 15.46
N VAL A 14 -7.60 1.16 15.92
CA VAL A 14 -7.02 0.54 17.11
C VAL A 14 -6.72 1.63 18.13
N ASP A 15 -7.49 1.64 19.20
CA ASP A 15 -7.30 2.52 20.34
C ASP A 15 -6.73 1.72 21.54
N GLN A 16 -6.09 2.40 22.47
CA GLN A 16 -5.58 1.80 23.73
C GLN A 16 -4.57 0.65 23.49
N LEU A 17 -3.78 0.74 22.44
CA LEU A 17 -2.66 -0.16 22.20
C LEU A 17 -1.41 0.42 22.85
N ASP A 18 -0.76 -0.36 23.72
CA ASP A 18 0.62 -0.07 24.12
C ASP A 18 1.56 -0.62 23.06
N VAL A 19 2.05 0.27 22.18
CA VAL A 19 2.92 -0.11 21.05
C VAL A 19 4.26 -0.69 21.51
N LEU A 20 4.68 -0.40 22.74
CA LEU A 20 5.94 -0.89 23.33
C LEU A 20 5.78 -2.24 24.02
N ASP A 21 4.55 -2.64 24.37
CA ASP A 21 4.27 -3.90 25.06
C ASP A 21 3.09 -4.65 24.42
N VAL A 22 3.20 -4.89 23.12
CA VAL A 22 2.18 -5.62 22.34
C VAL A 22 2.26 -7.10 22.71
N ASN A 23 1.22 -7.62 23.36
CA ASN A 23 1.15 -9.04 23.71
C ASN A 23 0.89 -9.93 22.48
N SER A 24 1.00 -11.26 22.63
CA SER A 24 0.86 -12.20 21.50
C SER A 24 -0.49 -12.11 20.80
N THR A 25 -1.58 -12.00 21.56
CA THR A 25 -2.94 -11.91 21.00
C THR A 25 -3.13 -10.62 20.18
N GLU A 26 -2.69 -9.48 20.70
CA GLU A 26 -2.74 -8.19 20.00
C GLU A 26 -1.89 -8.22 18.74
N ARG A 27 -0.71 -8.83 18.82
CA ARG A 27 0.18 -9.01 17.66
C ARG A 27 -0.47 -9.82 16.56
N ASP A 28 -1.08 -10.96 16.89
CA ASP A 28 -1.78 -11.82 15.94
C ASP A 28 -2.97 -11.08 15.31
N GLN A 29 -3.68 -10.26 16.08
CA GLN A 29 -4.73 -9.39 15.56
C GLN A 29 -4.19 -8.35 14.57
N LEU A 30 -3.13 -7.63 14.92
CA LEU A 30 -2.51 -6.63 14.04
C LEU A 30 -1.98 -7.24 12.73
N ARG A 31 -1.50 -8.49 12.77
CA ARG A 31 -1.05 -9.24 11.58
C ARG A 31 -2.20 -9.64 10.67
N THR A 32 -3.34 -9.99 11.25
CA THR A 32 -4.49 -10.56 10.53
C THR A 32 -5.40 -9.49 9.94
N LEU A 33 -5.63 -8.40 10.65
CA LEU A 33 -6.56 -7.34 10.27
C LEU A 33 -6.31 -6.75 8.87
N PRO A 34 -5.07 -6.48 8.41
CA PRO A 34 -4.86 -5.95 7.06
C PRO A 34 -5.34 -6.88 5.94
N TYR A 35 -5.43 -8.18 6.20
CA TYR A 35 -5.90 -9.14 5.19
C TYR A 35 -7.42 -9.22 5.11
N THR A 36 -8.11 -8.98 6.21
CA THR A 36 -9.58 -8.99 6.27
C THR A 36 -10.16 -7.61 5.99
N ASN A 37 -9.52 -6.56 6.47
CA ASN A 37 -10.02 -5.18 6.46
C ASN A 37 -9.18 -4.21 5.63
N LEU A 38 -8.10 -4.67 5.00
CA LEU A 38 -7.19 -3.91 4.14
C LEU A 38 -6.41 -2.78 4.82
N LEU A 39 -6.97 -2.11 5.82
CA LEU A 39 -6.35 -0.97 6.50
C LEU A 39 -6.60 -1.02 8.00
N VAL A 40 -5.52 -0.88 8.76
CA VAL A 40 -5.52 -0.72 10.21
C VAL A 40 -4.88 0.62 10.55
N VAL A 41 -5.54 1.41 11.38
CA VAL A 41 -5.04 2.70 11.88
C VAL A 41 -4.91 2.61 13.40
N THR A 42 -3.68 2.71 13.92
CA THR A 42 -3.47 2.74 15.38
C THR A 42 -3.32 4.19 15.83
N HIS A 43 -4.05 4.56 16.85
CA HIS A 43 -4.00 5.89 17.45
C HIS A 43 -3.03 5.89 18.62
N ASN A 44 -1.74 5.87 18.32
CA ASN A 44 -0.68 6.02 19.33
C ASN A 44 -0.53 7.51 19.67
N THR A 45 -0.30 7.81 20.93
CA THR A 45 -0.17 9.19 21.43
C THR A 45 1.25 9.53 21.87
N GLN A 46 2.17 8.58 21.79
CA GLN A 46 3.54 8.75 22.27
C GLN A 46 4.54 8.61 21.12
N PRO A 47 5.57 9.46 21.07
CA PRO A 47 6.63 9.33 20.08
C PRO A 47 7.40 8.02 20.30
N LEU A 48 7.71 7.34 19.20
CA LEU A 48 8.60 6.19 19.18
C LEU A 48 9.98 6.59 18.71
N THR A 49 11.01 6.00 19.29
CA THR A 49 12.34 5.99 18.68
C THR A 49 12.33 5.05 17.46
N ILE A 50 13.33 5.17 16.60
CA ILE A 50 13.50 4.27 15.45
C ILE A 50 13.61 2.80 15.89
N ASP A 51 14.31 2.51 16.98
CA ASP A 51 14.47 1.15 17.51
C ASP A 51 13.14 0.60 18.04
N GLN A 52 12.35 1.43 18.70
CA GLN A 52 11.01 1.04 19.18
C GLN A 52 10.05 0.76 18.01
N TYR A 53 10.07 1.59 16.96
CA TYR A 53 9.28 1.33 15.75
C TYR A 53 9.75 0.06 15.03
N HIS A 54 11.06 -0.18 14.95
CA HIS A 54 11.61 -1.42 14.40
C HIS A 54 11.19 -2.64 15.25
N GLN A 55 11.26 -2.54 16.59
CA GLN A 55 10.80 -3.59 17.48
C GLN A 55 9.31 -3.90 17.28
N PHE A 56 8.47 -2.88 17.19
CA PHE A 56 7.05 -3.04 16.89
C PHE A 56 6.83 -3.77 15.56
N THR A 57 7.41 -3.27 14.47
CA THR A 57 7.23 -3.86 13.14
C THR A 57 7.78 -5.27 13.02
N SER A 58 8.95 -5.55 13.63
CA SER A 58 9.53 -6.90 13.70
C SER A 58 8.72 -7.84 14.60
N GLY A 59 7.94 -7.29 15.54
CA GLY A 59 6.99 -8.05 16.34
C GLY A 59 5.71 -8.39 15.58
N VAL A 60 5.21 -7.48 14.75
CA VAL A 60 3.99 -7.66 13.96
C VAL A 60 4.22 -8.53 12.72
N PHE A 61 5.35 -8.38 12.03
CA PHE A 61 5.69 -9.14 10.82
C PHE A 61 6.67 -10.27 11.11
N ASP A 62 6.60 -11.36 10.35
CA ASP A 62 7.55 -12.48 10.48
C ASP A 62 8.94 -12.07 10.01
N ASN A 63 8.99 -11.28 8.94
CA ASN A 63 10.21 -10.71 8.40
C ASN A 63 9.93 -9.32 7.82
N LEU A 64 10.87 -8.41 7.98
CA LEU A 64 10.86 -7.13 7.29
C LEU A 64 11.57 -7.24 5.93
N ASN A 65 11.09 -6.47 4.95
CA ASN A 65 11.70 -6.42 3.63
C ASN A 65 13.00 -5.61 3.67
N ASN A 66 14.12 -6.27 3.47
CA ASN A 66 15.46 -5.69 3.35
C ASN A 66 16.02 -5.73 1.91
N ASP A 67 15.30 -6.37 1.00
CA ASP A 67 15.64 -6.38 -0.43
C ASP A 67 15.08 -5.13 -1.13
N LEU A 68 15.71 -4.00 -0.85
CA LEU A 68 15.32 -2.71 -1.39
C LEU A 68 16.07 -2.41 -2.69
N PRO A 69 15.44 -1.67 -3.64
CA PRO A 69 16.15 -1.11 -4.78
C PRO A 69 17.33 -0.24 -4.33
N ALA A 70 18.40 -0.22 -5.10
CA ALA A 70 19.60 0.56 -4.75
C ALA A 70 19.29 2.05 -4.46
N LYS A 71 18.35 2.62 -5.23
CA LYS A 71 17.88 4.01 -5.03
C LYS A 71 17.13 4.22 -3.72
N GLU A 72 16.42 3.23 -3.22
CA GLU A 72 15.75 3.31 -1.93
C GLU A 72 16.70 3.12 -0.76
N LYS A 73 17.80 2.37 -0.96
CA LYS A 73 18.82 2.12 0.06
C LYS A 73 19.52 3.38 0.59
N ILE A 74 19.51 4.47 -0.16
CA ILE A 74 20.07 5.75 0.30
C ILE A 74 19.16 6.47 1.32
N PHE A 75 17.89 6.08 1.39
CA PHE A 75 16.88 6.66 2.28
C PHE A 75 16.60 5.82 3.51
N VAL A 76 17.31 4.70 3.69
CA VAL A 76 17.15 3.86 4.89
C VAL A 76 17.73 4.55 6.12
N GLU A 77 17.21 4.18 7.28
CA GLU A 77 17.80 4.60 8.55
C GLU A 77 19.14 3.90 8.79
N GLN A 78 20.05 4.58 9.47
CA GLN A 78 21.42 4.07 9.64
C GLN A 78 21.48 2.79 10.46
N THR A 79 20.67 2.70 11.49
CA THR A 79 20.65 1.58 12.45
C THR A 79 19.69 0.46 12.04
N ASN A 80 18.62 0.80 11.34
CA ASN A 80 17.53 -0.13 10.96
C ASN A 80 17.27 -0.06 9.46
N LYS A 81 18.02 -0.84 8.70
CA LYS A 81 18.06 -0.80 7.23
C LYS A 81 16.77 -1.23 6.52
N GLU A 82 15.82 -1.78 7.24
CA GLU A 82 14.48 -2.13 6.77
C GLU A 82 13.51 -0.94 6.82
N ILE A 83 13.90 0.14 7.53
CA ILE A 83 13.08 1.33 7.69
C ILE A 83 13.55 2.43 6.75
N ILE A 84 12.62 2.96 5.97
CA ILE A 84 12.86 3.99 4.98
C ILE A 84 12.22 5.29 5.44
N ARG A 85 12.95 6.38 5.34
CA ARG A 85 12.42 7.74 5.54
C ARG A 85 11.57 8.14 4.34
N VAL A 86 10.37 8.66 4.62
CA VAL A 86 9.47 9.26 3.63
C VAL A 86 9.30 10.74 4.00
N THR A 87 10.09 11.60 3.38
CA THR A 87 10.20 13.02 3.74
C THR A 87 10.73 13.85 2.57
N GLY A 88 10.36 15.12 2.53
CA GLY A 88 10.98 16.11 1.66
C GLY A 88 12.10 16.92 2.31
N LYS A 89 12.52 16.56 3.54
CA LYS A 89 13.66 17.23 4.21
C LYS A 89 14.89 17.18 3.33
N LYS A 90 15.60 18.31 3.29
CA LYS A 90 16.85 18.45 2.53
C LYS A 90 18.03 18.43 3.49
N ASP A 91 19.14 17.92 3.01
CA ASP A 91 20.43 18.02 3.68
C ASP A 91 21.08 19.39 3.47
N ASP A 92 22.29 19.58 3.99
CA ASP A 92 23.07 20.83 3.86
C ASP A 92 23.48 21.17 2.41
N HIS A 93 23.33 20.21 1.49
CA HIS A 93 23.58 20.38 0.06
C HIS A 93 22.30 20.65 -0.74
N GLY A 94 21.13 20.66 -0.08
CA GLY A 94 19.83 20.86 -0.69
C GLY A 94 19.22 19.59 -1.31
N GLU A 95 19.83 18.41 -1.08
CA GLU A 95 19.34 17.14 -1.59
C GLU A 95 18.26 16.54 -0.66
N ILE A 96 17.18 15.99 -1.25
CA ILE A 96 16.11 15.37 -0.50
C ILE A 96 16.62 14.09 0.19
N THR A 97 16.38 13.98 1.50
CA THR A 97 16.88 12.89 2.36
C THR A 97 15.92 11.73 2.54
N GLY A 98 14.78 11.71 1.85
CA GLY A 98 13.77 10.67 1.95
C GLY A 98 13.09 10.32 0.64
N LEU A 99 12.42 9.18 0.63
CA LEU A 99 11.62 8.72 -0.50
C LEU A 99 10.35 9.56 -0.63
N PHE A 100 9.88 9.78 -1.87
CA PHE A 100 8.66 10.51 -2.19
C PHE A 100 8.60 11.93 -1.61
N GLY A 101 9.75 12.60 -1.52
CA GLY A 101 9.89 13.90 -0.89
C GLY A 101 9.47 15.10 -1.74
N MET A 102 8.88 14.90 -2.91
CA MET A 102 8.35 16.00 -3.75
C MET A 102 6.99 16.47 -3.22
N PRO A 103 6.68 17.78 -3.30
CA PRO A 103 5.41 18.35 -2.81
C PRO A 103 4.20 17.94 -3.65
N ASP A 104 4.42 17.56 -4.91
CA ASP A 104 3.37 17.18 -5.86
C ASP A 104 2.58 15.95 -5.41
N ASP A 105 1.48 15.69 -6.10
CA ASP A 105 0.69 14.47 -5.91
C ASP A 105 1.57 13.23 -6.10
N LEU A 106 1.45 12.29 -5.18
CA LEU A 106 1.92 10.92 -5.38
C LEU A 106 0.74 10.09 -5.90
N PRO A 107 0.75 9.69 -7.17
CA PRO A 107 -0.38 9.00 -7.78
C PRO A 107 -0.71 7.65 -7.11
N TRP A 108 -1.91 7.16 -7.34
CA TRP A 108 -2.35 5.85 -6.87
C TRP A 108 -1.40 4.73 -7.29
N HIS A 109 -0.90 3.98 -6.31
CA HIS A 109 0.05 2.90 -6.52
C HIS A 109 0.01 1.87 -5.39
N CYS A 110 0.63 0.73 -5.63
CA CYS A 110 1.12 -0.16 -4.59
C CYS A 110 2.63 -0.33 -4.75
N ASN A 111 3.32 -0.66 -3.68
CA ASN A 111 4.76 -0.84 -3.73
C ASN A 111 5.12 -2.15 -4.43
N GLU A 112 6.18 -2.12 -5.23
CA GLU A 112 6.79 -3.29 -5.90
C GLU A 112 5.78 -4.16 -6.68
N PRO A 113 4.89 -3.57 -7.51
CA PRO A 113 3.82 -4.29 -8.18
C PRO A 113 4.30 -5.31 -9.22
N GLY A 114 5.55 -5.24 -9.67
CA GLY A 114 6.14 -6.18 -10.61
C GLY A 114 6.76 -7.41 -9.97
N ARG A 115 6.90 -7.47 -8.64
CA ARG A 115 7.39 -8.67 -7.96
C ARG A 115 6.39 -9.82 -8.05
N THR A 116 6.92 -11.03 -8.08
CA THR A 116 6.07 -12.22 -8.00
C THR A 116 5.31 -12.28 -6.67
N ALA A 117 4.24 -13.05 -6.65
CA ALA A 117 3.42 -13.22 -5.46
C ALA A 117 4.20 -13.70 -4.22
N ASN A 118 5.26 -14.48 -4.41
CA ASN A 118 6.07 -15.02 -3.31
C ASN A 118 7.15 -14.06 -2.80
N GLU A 119 7.48 -13.03 -3.59
CA GLU A 119 8.57 -12.10 -3.28
C GLU A 119 8.07 -10.74 -2.80
N ARG A 120 6.79 -10.43 -3.04
CA ARG A 120 6.21 -9.15 -2.68
C ARG A 120 5.84 -9.12 -1.21
N PRO A 121 6.21 -8.05 -0.47
CA PRO A 121 5.75 -7.86 0.90
C PRO A 121 4.23 -7.86 1.00
N ASP A 122 3.71 -8.41 2.08
CA ASP A 122 2.28 -8.55 2.32
C ASP A 122 1.63 -7.25 2.77
N ALA A 123 2.35 -6.52 3.61
CA ALA A 123 1.84 -5.29 4.21
C ALA A 123 2.87 -4.16 4.21
N LEU A 124 2.33 -2.96 4.16
CA LEU A 124 3.03 -1.69 4.35
C LEU A 124 2.69 -1.17 5.75
N CYS A 125 3.70 -0.83 6.54
CA CYS A 125 3.56 -0.13 7.80
C CYS A 125 4.14 1.28 7.66
N LEU A 126 3.33 2.28 7.99
CA LEU A 126 3.74 3.69 8.01
C LEU A 126 3.57 4.23 9.44
N TYR A 127 4.53 4.99 9.91
CA TYR A 127 4.47 5.69 11.19
C TYR A 127 4.69 7.18 10.99
N GLY A 128 3.78 8.01 11.51
CA GLY A 128 3.90 9.46 11.52
C GLY A 128 4.84 9.92 12.60
N VAL A 129 6.05 10.36 12.22
CA VAL A 129 7.08 10.75 13.19
C VAL A 129 6.90 12.18 13.65
N GLU A 130 6.82 13.11 12.70
CA GLU A 130 6.71 14.54 12.98
C GLU A 130 6.11 15.32 11.83
N HIS A 131 5.42 16.40 12.16
CA HIS A 131 4.82 17.33 11.20
C HIS A 131 3.91 16.65 10.17
N THR A 132 3.20 15.60 10.59
CA THR A 132 2.32 14.84 9.70
C THR A 132 0.94 15.43 9.61
N GLU A 133 0.53 16.24 10.59
CA GLU A 133 -0.77 16.91 10.62
C GLU A 133 -1.04 17.72 9.35
N GLY A 134 -2.26 17.59 8.83
CA GLY A 134 -2.67 18.21 7.56
C GLY A 134 -2.28 17.43 6.32
N SER A 135 -1.40 16.43 6.42
CA SER A 135 -1.14 15.53 5.29
C SER A 135 -2.22 14.44 5.19
N ILE A 136 -2.46 13.97 3.97
CA ILE A 136 -3.46 12.95 3.69
C ILE A 136 -2.78 11.79 2.97
N THR A 137 -3.18 10.57 3.33
CA THR A 137 -2.89 9.38 2.51
C THR A 137 -4.22 8.71 2.15
N GLY A 138 -4.49 8.59 0.86
CA GLY A 138 -5.64 7.85 0.36
C GLY A 138 -5.35 6.36 0.27
N PHE A 139 -6.35 5.52 0.57
CA PHE A 139 -6.31 4.07 0.43
C PHE A 139 -7.53 3.58 -0.32
N THR A 140 -7.43 2.44 -1.04
CA THR A 140 -8.56 1.87 -1.78
C THR A 140 -8.98 0.52 -1.25
N ASN A 141 -10.29 0.24 -1.33
CA ASN A 141 -10.86 -1.09 -1.11
C ASN A 141 -11.06 -1.79 -2.46
N SER A 142 -10.05 -2.51 -2.92
CA SER A 142 -10.14 -3.22 -4.19
C SER A 142 -10.97 -4.51 -4.13
N ILE A 143 -11.29 -5.02 -2.95
CA ILE A 143 -12.20 -6.16 -2.77
C ILE A 143 -13.62 -5.74 -3.16
N GLN A 144 -14.11 -4.64 -2.57
CA GLN A 144 -15.45 -4.14 -2.90
C GLN A 144 -15.50 -3.63 -4.34
N ALA A 145 -14.43 -2.95 -4.79
CA ALA A 145 -14.34 -2.47 -6.17
C ALA A 145 -14.41 -3.62 -7.18
N LEU A 146 -13.79 -4.78 -6.91
CA LEU A 146 -13.90 -5.96 -7.79
C LEU A 146 -15.32 -6.52 -7.85
N LYS A 147 -16.00 -6.59 -6.70
CA LYS A 147 -17.39 -7.06 -6.65
C LYS A 147 -18.30 -6.20 -7.52
N ASP A 148 -18.18 -4.88 -7.39
CA ASP A 148 -18.98 -3.94 -8.17
C ASP A 148 -18.56 -3.90 -9.65
N LEU A 149 -17.26 -4.01 -9.94
CA LEU A 149 -16.74 -4.05 -11.31
C LEU A 149 -17.32 -5.24 -12.11
N ARG A 150 -17.43 -6.40 -11.48
CA ARG A 150 -18.02 -7.60 -12.11
C ARG A 150 -19.49 -7.42 -12.51
N GLN A 151 -20.17 -6.44 -11.92
CA GLN A 151 -21.58 -6.11 -12.18
C GLN A 151 -21.74 -4.82 -13.02
N ALA A 152 -20.65 -4.17 -13.40
CA ALA A 152 -20.69 -2.91 -14.13
C ALA A 152 -21.28 -3.10 -15.54
N THR A 153 -22.21 -2.23 -15.92
CA THR A 153 -22.89 -2.29 -17.24
C THR A 153 -22.27 -1.34 -18.26
N ASP A 154 -21.41 -0.43 -17.81
CA ASP A 154 -20.75 0.62 -18.62
C ASP A 154 -19.28 0.33 -18.91
N ALA A 155 -18.80 -0.87 -18.54
CA ALA A 155 -17.41 -1.24 -18.75
C ALA A 155 -17.04 -1.34 -20.24
N PRO A 156 -15.82 -0.94 -20.62
CA PRO A 156 -15.33 -1.05 -21.98
C PRO A 156 -15.43 -2.49 -22.53
N VAL A 157 -15.68 -2.59 -23.83
CA VAL A 157 -15.83 -3.88 -24.52
C VAL A 157 -14.65 -4.82 -24.20
N GLY A 158 -14.96 -6.02 -23.79
CA GLY A 158 -14.00 -7.08 -23.52
C GLY A 158 -13.39 -7.06 -22.12
N LEU A 159 -13.46 -5.95 -21.37
CA LEU A 159 -12.83 -5.86 -20.04
C LEU A 159 -13.41 -6.93 -19.09
N LEU A 160 -14.71 -6.92 -18.86
CA LEU A 160 -15.34 -7.81 -17.86
C LEU A 160 -15.12 -9.30 -18.14
N ARG A 161 -15.26 -9.70 -19.40
CA ARG A 161 -15.02 -11.10 -19.80
C ARG A 161 -13.58 -11.54 -19.68
N SER A 162 -12.64 -10.59 -19.58
CA SER A 162 -11.21 -10.86 -19.48
C SER A 162 -10.65 -10.76 -18.07
N LEU A 163 -11.43 -10.29 -17.08
CA LEU A 163 -10.94 -9.97 -15.74
C LEU A 163 -10.12 -11.09 -15.10
N ASP A 164 -10.60 -12.35 -15.14
CA ASP A 164 -9.92 -13.46 -14.48
C ASP A 164 -8.64 -13.92 -15.21
N GLN A 165 -8.47 -13.50 -16.47
CA GLN A 165 -7.27 -13.76 -17.29
C GLN A 165 -6.41 -12.51 -17.48
N LEU A 166 -6.86 -11.36 -16.95
CA LEU A 166 -6.18 -10.09 -17.10
C LEU A 166 -4.89 -10.06 -16.29
N MET A 167 -3.80 -9.74 -16.98
CA MET A 167 -2.47 -9.59 -16.41
C MET A 167 -2.01 -8.14 -16.57
N CYS A 168 -1.32 -7.64 -15.57
CA CYS A 168 -0.58 -6.38 -15.63
C CYS A 168 0.91 -6.69 -15.79
N TYR A 169 1.52 -6.18 -16.84
CA TYR A 169 2.96 -6.25 -17.04
C TYR A 169 3.60 -4.93 -16.60
N TYR A 170 4.44 -5.01 -15.60
CA TYR A 170 5.24 -3.90 -15.09
C TYR A 170 6.65 -4.00 -15.65
N ASN A 171 7.08 -2.99 -16.40
CA ASN A 171 8.41 -2.95 -16.99
C ASN A 171 9.25 -1.84 -16.36
N TYR A 172 10.28 -2.22 -15.66
CA TYR A 172 11.24 -1.31 -15.02
C TYR A 172 12.59 -1.26 -15.78
N SER A 173 12.63 -1.72 -17.02
CA SER A 173 13.86 -1.84 -17.80
C SER A 173 14.33 -0.55 -18.50
N GLY A 174 13.87 0.62 -18.05
CA GLY A 174 14.31 1.90 -18.61
C GLY A 174 13.55 2.37 -19.86
N SER A 175 12.41 1.75 -20.19
CA SER A 175 11.53 2.23 -21.26
C SER A 175 10.79 3.47 -20.84
N THR A 176 10.88 4.55 -21.62
CA THR A 176 10.15 5.81 -21.42
C THR A 176 8.63 5.67 -21.48
N ASP A 177 8.13 4.53 -21.97
CA ASP A 177 6.70 4.23 -22.11
C ASP A 177 5.98 3.97 -20.79
N ASN A 178 6.72 3.84 -19.68
CA ASN A 178 6.18 3.41 -18.38
C ASN A 178 6.26 4.52 -17.29
N GLY A 179 6.49 5.76 -17.68
CA GLY A 179 6.61 6.90 -16.77
C GLY A 179 7.98 7.08 -16.11
N PRO A 180 8.19 8.14 -15.33
CA PRO A 180 9.52 8.56 -14.86
C PRO A 180 10.22 7.55 -13.95
N MET A 181 9.50 6.70 -13.23
CA MET A 181 10.11 5.66 -12.39
C MET A 181 10.59 4.44 -13.18
N ALA A 182 10.03 4.20 -14.36
CA ALA A 182 10.37 3.05 -15.18
C ALA A 182 11.72 3.20 -15.92
N ALA A 183 12.21 4.41 -16.03
CA ALA A 183 13.53 4.68 -16.61
C ALA A 183 14.70 4.34 -15.65
N ASP A 184 14.39 3.98 -14.39
CA ASP A 184 15.41 3.76 -13.38
C ASP A 184 15.95 2.32 -13.45
N VAL A 185 17.20 2.18 -13.85
CA VAL A 185 17.93 0.90 -13.88
C VAL A 185 17.97 0.17 -12.52
N ASN A 186 17.77 0.88 -11.43
CA ASN A 186 17.78 0.31 -10.08
C ASN A 186 16.53 -0.54 -9.77
N TYR A 187 15.52 -0.46 -10.62
CA TYR A 187 14.31 -1.31 -10.53
C TYR A 187 14.38 -2.54 -11.44
N GLN A 188 15.50 -2.76 -12.14
CA GLN A 188 15.71 -4.00 -12.88
C GLN A 188 15.58 -5.20 -11.94
N GLY A 189 14.90 -6.24 -12.40
CA GLY A 189 14.56 -7.42 -11.59
C GLY A 189 13.21 -7.35 -10.88
N ARG A 190 12.56 -6.18 -10.87
CA ARG A 190 11.17 -6.02 -10.39
C ARG A 190 10.15 -5.96 -11.52
N THR A 191 10.62 -6.19 -12.74
CA THR A 191 9.80 -6.34 -13.93
C THR A 191 9.08 -7.67 -13.91
N GLY A 192 7.76 -7.66 -14.12
CA GLY A 192 7.02 -8.92 -14.10
C GLY A 192 5.55 -8.79 -14.46
N PHE A 193 4.96 -9.97 -14.67
CA PHE A 193 3.53 -10.13 -14.87
C PHE A 193 2.85 -10.46 -13.54
N ASN A 194 1.79 -9.72 -13.23
CA ASN A 194 0.92 -10.02 -12.11
C ASN A 194 -0.53 -10.10 -12.55
N LYS A 195 -1.29 -10.99 -11.95
CA LYS A 195 -2.73 -11.06 -12.17
C LYS A 195 -3.38 -9.77 -11.69
N PHE A 196 -4.27 -9.20 -12.53
CA PHE A 196 -5.08 -8.04 -12.15
C PHE A 196 -6.06 -8.40 -11.04
N VAL A 197 -6.79 -9.53 -11.19
CA VAL A 197 -7.56 -10.13 -10.10
C VAL A 197 -6.67 -11.11 -9.36
N THR A 198 -6.44 -10.86 -8.10
CA THR A 198 -5.59 -11.69 -7.25
C THR A 198 -6.27 -12.01 -5.92
N GLN A 199 -5.62 -12.83 -5.13
CA GLN A 199 -6.09 -13.26 -3.83
C GLN A 199 -4.98 -13.01 -2.81
N ASN A 200 -5.33 -12.44 -1.66
CA ASN A 200 -4.39 -12.32 -0.56
C ASN A 200 -4.32 -13.63 0.25
N LYS A 201 -3.48 -13.66 1.28
CA LYS A 201 -3.27 -14.86 2.11
C LYS A 201 -4.49 -15.29 2.95
N SER A 202 -5.49 -14.40 3.15
CA SER A 202 -6.76 -14.78 3.79
C SER A 202 -7.77 -15.41 2.83
N GLY A 203 -7.44 -15.50 1.55
CA GLY A 203 -8.35 -15.99 0.54
C GLY A 203 -9.27 -14.91 -0.07
N ALA A 204 -9.23 -13.68 0.42
CA ALA A 204 -10.01 -12.58 -0.14
C ALA A 204 -9.52 -12.22 -1.54
N GLN A 205 -10.47 -12.11 -2.50
CA GLN A 205 -10.18 -11.67 -3.86
C GLN A 205 -10.37 -10.17 -4.02
N GLY A 206 -9.46 -9.54 -4.76
CA GLY A 206 -9.54 -8.13 -5.11
C GLY A 206 -8.65 -7.79 -6.30
N ILE A 207 -8.50 -6.51 -6.56
CA ILE A 207 -7.70 -6.01 -7.67
C ILE A 207 -6.30 -5.65 -7.16
N HIS A 208 -5.28 -6.20 -7.82
CA HIS A 208 -3.90 -5.77 -7.67
C HIS A 208 -3.47 -4.97 -8.89
N TRP A 209 -3.33 -3.68 -8.71
CA TRP A 209 -2.98 -2.76 -9.78
C TRP A 209 -2.22 -1.55 -9.25
N SER A 210 -1.28 -1.06 -10.03
CA SER A 210 -0.49 0.13 -9.71
C SER A 210 -0.42 1.05 -10.93
N PRO A 211 -1.40 1.96 -11.09
CA PRO A 211 -1.48 2.81 -12.27
C PRO A 211 -0.30 3.78 -12.40
N MET A 212 0.33 4.21 -11.30
CA MET A 212 1.51 5.08 -11.34
C MET A 212 2.63 4.50 -12.20
N GLN A 213 2.80 3.17 -12.23
CA GLN A 213 3.79 2.50 -13.05
C GLN A 213 3.31 2.22 -14.49
N ASN A 214 2.14 2.71 -14.87
CA ASN A 214 1.57 2.60 -16.22
C ASN A 214 1.71 1.19 -16.83
N PRO A 215 1.17 0.14 -16.17
CA PRO A 215 1.34 -1.23 -16.63
C PRO A 215 0.64 -1.48 -17.97
N ARG A 216 1.18 -2.42 -18.75
CA ARG A 216 0.51 -2.91 -19.94
C ARG A 216 -0.40 -4.07 -19.60
N PHE A 217 -1.60 -4.08 -20.19
CA PHE A 217 -2.57 -5.15 -20.03
C PHE A 217 -2.36 -6.27 -21.04
N TYR A 218 -2.51 -7.50 -20.55
CA TYR A 218 -2.45 -8.73 -21.33
C TYR A 218 -3.64 -9.62 -20.94
N ILE A 219 -4.16 -10.37 -21.91
CA ILE A 219 -5.10 -11.47 -21.67
C ILE A 219 -4.27 -12.74 -21.78
N GLY A 220 -3.96 -13.37 -20.66
CA GLY A 220 -2.94 -14.41 -20.62
C GLY A 220 -1.58 -13.88 -21.09
N LYS A 221 -1.09 -14.37 -22.25
CA LYS A 221 0.15 -13.91 -22.87
C LYS A 221 -0.02 -12.94 -24.03
N THR A 222 -1.26 -12.62 -24.39
CA THR A 222 -1.57 -11.77 -25.56
C THR A 222 -1.75 -10.33 -25.11
N PRO A 223 -0.99 -9.37 -25.64
CA PRO A 223 -1.16 -7.97 -25.28
C PRO A 223 -2.53 -7.45 -25.75
N VAL A 224 -3.19 -6.68 -24.91
CA VAL A 224 -4.39 -5.94 -25.28
C VAL A 224 -3.99 -4.88 -26.31
N PRO A 225 -4.72 -4.72 -27.43
CA PRO A 225 -4.42 -3.69 -28.43
C PRO A 225 -4.39 -2.28 -27.83
N TYR A 226 -3.58 -1.37 -28.37
CA TYR A 226 -3.33 -0.04 -27.80
C TYR A 226 -4.61 0.74 -27.44
N ALA A 227 -5.58 0.80 -28.34
CA ALA A 227 -6.86 1.48 -28.07
C ALA A 227 -7.61 0.86 -26.89
N GLY A 228 -7.57 -0.47 -26.74
CA GLY A 228 -8.12 -1.17 -25.58
C GLY A 228 -7.35 -0.87 -24.29
N GLN A 229 -6.01 -0.80 -24.37
CA GLN A 229 -5.16 -0.42 -23.24
C GLN A 229 -5.61 0.93 -22.66
N GLN A 230 -5.72 1.95 -23.48
CA GLN A 230 -6.10 3.31 -23.07
C GLN A 230 -7.53 3.35 -22.49
N ALA A 231 -8.48 2.70 -23.15
CA ALA A 231 -9.87 2.66 -22.71
C ALA A 231 -10.00 1.94 -21.36
N TRP A 232 -9.34 0.79 -21.20
CA TRP A 232 -9.38 0.01 -19.96
C TRP A 232 -8.67 0.74 -18.81
N PHE A 233 -7.49 1.32 -19.08
CA PHE A 233 -6.74 2.08 -18.07
C PHE A 233 -7.57 3.24 -17.53
N SER A 234 -8.11 4.08 -18.43
CA SER A 234 -8.89 5.26 -18.05
C SER A 234 -10.16 4.87 -17.28
N TYR A 235 -10.86 3.82 -17.72
CA TYR A 235 -12.04 3.32 -17.04
C TYR A 235 -11.71 2.78 -15.65
N LEU A 236 -10.73 1.89 -15.56
CA LEU A 236 -10.32 1.27 -14.29
C LEU A 236 -9.81 2.29 -13.29
N TYR A 237 -9.02 3.27 -13.75
CA TYR A 237 -8.54 4.35 -12.88
C TYR A 237 -9.73 5.10 -12.28
N LYS A 238 -10.64 5.59 -13.13
CA LYS A 238 -11.84 6.30 -12.69
C LYS A 238 -12.74 5.43 -11.80
N PHE A 239 -12.86 4.15 -12.12
CA PHE A 239 -13.71 3.23 -11.36
C PHE A 239 -13.16 2.96 -9.95
N LEU A 240 -11.86 2.60 -9.85
CA LEU A 240 -11.23 2.20 -8.59
C LEU A 240 -10.98 3.38 -7.64
N THR A 241 -10.93 4.59 -8.15
CA THR A 241 -10.70 5.81 -7.36
C THR A 241 -12.00 6.55 -7.02
N GLN A 242 -13.16 5.91 -7.18
CA GLN A 242 -14.43 6.49 -6.71
C GLN A 242 -14.43 6.64 -5.20
N PRO A 243 -15.02 7.71 -4.66
CA PRO A 243 -15.06 7.97 -3.21
C PRO A 243 -15.58 6.80 -2.37
N LYS A 244 -16.55 6.03 -2.89
CA LYS A 244 -17.13 4.87 -2.18
C LYS A 244 -16.12 3.72 -1.94
N TYR A 245 -15.00 3.69 -2.66
CA TYR A 245 -13.92 2.72 -2.47
C TYR A 245 -12.70 3.31 -1.77
N CYS A 246 -12.69 4.61 -1.53
CA CYS A 246 -11.54 5.31 -1.00
C CYS A 246 -11.75 5.71 0.46
N TYR A 247 -10.69 5.62 1.22
CA TYR A 247 -10.57 6.19 2.56
C TYR A 247 -9.42 7.19 2.54
N ALA A 248 -9.68 8.41 3.00
CA ALA A 248 -8.68 9.48 3.10
C ALA A 248 -8.26 9.62 4.56
N HIS A 249 -7.11 9.03 4.89
CA HIS A 249 -6.54 9.15 6.23
C HIS A 249 -5.91 10.53 6.41
N GLN A 250 -6.39 11.29 7.38
CA GLN A 250 -5.80 12.54 7.83
C GLN A 250 -4.83 12.23 8.96
N TRP A 251 -3.55 12.43 8.71
CA TRP A 251 -2.50 12.09 9.65
C TRP A 251 -2.52 12.96 10.90
N LYS A 252 -2.24 12.32 12.02
CA LYS A 252 -1.74 12.93 13.24
C LYS A 252 -0.37 12.36 13.54
N ASP A 253 0.47 13.13 14.23
CA ASP A 253 1.76 12.61 14.68
C ASP A 253 1.58 11.38 15.57
N TYR A 254 2.50 10.45 15.44
CA TYR A 254 2.59 9.19 16.17
C TYR A 254 1.57 8.11 15.81
N GLU A 255 0.71 8.33 14.82
CA GLU A 255 -0.16 7.26 14.32
C GLU A 255 0.61 6.24 13.49
N ILE A 256 0.19 4.97 13.59
CA ILE A 256 0.71 3.89 12.76
C ILE A 256 -0.40 3.37 11.85
N ILE A 257 -0.09 3.19 10.57
CA ILE A 257 -0.96 2.56 9.60
C ILE A 257 -0.35 1.24 9.15
N ILE A 258 -1.16 0.18 9.09
CA ILE A 258 -0.80 -1.09 8.46
C ILE A 258 -1.77 -1.34 7.30
N ASN A 259 -1.24 -1.41 6.08
CA ASN A 259 -2.02 -1.51 4.84
C ASN A 259 -1.68 -2.79 4.07
N CYS A 260 -2.70 -3.48 3.57
CA CYS A 260 -2.54 -4.64 2.69
C CYS A 260 -1.99 -4.21 1.32
N GLN A 261 -0.78 -4.65 0.98
CA GLN A 261 -0.13 -4.32 -0.29
C GLN A 261 -0.72 -5.07 -1.51
N TRP A 262 -1.50 -6.12 -1.26
CA TRP A 262 -2.08 -6.95 -2.31
C TRP A 262 -3.36 -6.38 -2.90
N LEU A 263 -4.22 -5.84 -2.04
CA LEU A 263 -5.60 -5.50 -2.37
C LEU A 263 -5.97 -4.06 -2.01
N SER A 264 -4.95 -3.19 -1.89
CA SER A 264 -5.16 -1.77 -1.67
C SER A 264 -4.08 -0.97 -2.38
N MET A 265 -4.47 0.05 -3.10
CA MET A 265 -3.57 1.10 -3.57
C MET A 265 -3.55 2.22 -2.53
N HIS A 266 -2.49 3.01 -2.56
CA HIS A 266 -2.42 4.24 -1.79
C HIS A 266 -1.91 5.40 -2.66
N ALA A 267 -2.26 6.62 -2.23
CA ALA A 267 -1.89 7.86 -2.91
C ALA A 267 -1.72 8.97 -1.88
N ARG A 268 -1.02 10.02 -2.26
CA ARG A 268 -0.90 11.24 -1.44
C ARG A 268 -1.22 12.44 -2.33
N PRO A 269 -2.23 13.25 -2.00
CA PRO A 269 -2.41 14.56 -2.61
C PRO A 269 -1.19 15.44 -2.41
N ALA A 270 -1.07 16.49 -3.21
CA ALA A 270 -0.05 17.52 -3.01
C ALA A 270 -0.06 18.00 -1.55
N PHE A 271 1.14 18.19 -0.99
CA PHE A 271 1.31 18.63 0.39
C PHE A 271 2.49 19.60 0.48
N GLU A 272 2.19 20.87 0.65
CA GLU A 272 3.20 21.95 0.62
C GLU A 272 4.25 21.79 1.72
N ASN A 273 3.85 21.33 2.92
CA ASN A 273 4.76 21.21 4.07
C ASN A 273 5.57 19.90 4.07
N ILE A 274 5.80 19.30 2.92
CA ILE A 274 6.51 18.01 2.79
C ILE A 274 7.95 18.06 3.31
N GLU A 275 8.58 19.23 3.28
CA GLU A 275 9.96 19.42 3.75
C GLU A 275 10.11 19.24 5.28
N ASN A 276 9.04 19.45 6.04
CA ASN A 276 9.06 19.26 7.49
C ASN A 276 8.50 17.90 7.91
N ARG A 277 7.69 17.27 7.07
CA ARG A 277 7.03 15.99 7.37
C ARG A 277 8.03 14.84 7.35
N LEU A 278 7.96 13.98 8.35
CA LEU A 278 8.68 12.71 8.36
C LEU A 278 7.71 11.56 8.67
N LEU A 279 7.70 10.56 7.79
CA LEU A 279 7.17 9.23 8.08
C LEU A 279 8.30 8.21 8.04
N TRP A 280 8.19 7.16 8.85
CA TRP A 280 8.94 5.93 8.66
C TRP A 280 8.08 4.89 7.96
N ARG A 281 8.69 4.20 7.00
CA ARG A 281 8.08 3.14 6.22
C ARG A 281 8.81 1.83 6.45
N ALA A 282 8.09 0.79 6.87
CA ALA A 282 8.53 -0.60 6.83
C ALA A 282 7.58 -1.40 5.93
N MET A 283 8.07 -2.45 5.30
CA MET A 283 7.26 -3.44 4.61
C MET A 283 7.56 -4.81 5.17
N GLY A 284 6.53 -5.63 5.36
CA GLY A 284 6.67 -6.91 6.04
C GLY A 284 5.98 -8.06 5.33
N TYR A 285 6.47 -9.26 5.66
CA TYR A 285 5.92 -10.53 5.23
C TYR A 285 5.19 -11.18 6.41
N VAL A 286 4.08 -11.83 6.13
CA VAL A 286 3.28 -12.54 7.13
C VAL A 286 3.07 -13.96 6.65
N SER A 287 3.27 -14.93 7.55
CA SER A 287 2.98 -16.34 7.26
C SER A 287 1.50 -16.55 6.93
N PRO A 288 1.16 -17.55 6.13
CA PRO A 288 -0.23 -17.92 5.89
C PRO A 288 -0.98 -18.15 7.21
N PHE A 289 -2.25 -17.73 7.25
CA PHE A 289 -3.10 -17.97 8.40
C PHE A 289 -3.54 -19.43 8.50
N ASP A 290 -3.75 -19.86 9.73
CA ASP A 290 -4.37 -21.18 10.03
C ASP A 290 -5.91 -21.19 9.91
N GLY A 291 -6.51 -20.07 9.46
CA GLY A 291 -7.95 -19.91 9.29
C GLY A 291 -8.69 -19.21 10.43
N SER A 292 -7.99 -18.80 11.48
CA SER A 292 -8.58 -18.00 12.58
C SER A 292 -8.67 -16.51 12.21
N ALA A 293 -9.43 -16.18 11.17
CA ALA A 293 -9.71 -14.79 10.84
C ALA A 293 -10.49 -14.12 11.98
N ILE A 294 -10.10 -12.90 12.34
CA ILE A 294 -10.87 -12.10 13.30
C ILE A 294 -12.23 -11.83 12.67
N ASP A 295 -13.31 -12.22 13.35
CA ASP A 295 -14.66 -11.84 12.97
C ASP A 295 -14.86 -10.34 13.26
N THR A 296 -14.57 -9.52 12.25
CA THR A 296 -14.74 -8.07 12.36
C THR A 296 -16.18 -7.62 12.22
N GLY A 297 -17.12 -8.52 11.88
CA GLY A 297 -18.55 -8.24 11.83
C GLY A 297 -19.16 -7.91 13.19
N GLN A 298 -18.45 -8.22 14.28
CA GLN A 298 -18.87 -7.90 15.65
C GLN A 298 -18.23 -6.61 16.21
N LEU A 299 -17.37 -5.92 15.45
CA LEU A 299 -16.75 -4.68 15.90
C LEU A 299 -17.79 -3.54 15.95
N GLU A 300 -17.71 -2.74 17.02
CA GLU A 300 -18.49 -1.51 17.12
C GLU A 300 -18.08 -0.51 16.03
N LEU A 301 -19.06 0.17 15.43
CA LEU A 301 -18.78 1.28 14.52
C LEU A 301 -18.18 2.46 15.30
N ARG A 302 -17.15 3.07 14.75
CA ARG A 302 -16.57 4.30 15.27
C ARG A 302 -17.58 5.44 15.06
N GLN A 303 -17.87 6.17 16.15
CA GLN A 303 -18.75 7.35 16.12
C GLN A 303 -18.02 8.59 15.61
#